data_647875f3ef0382174d732ac2b52035fe
#
_entry.id   647875f3ef0382174d732ac2b52035fe
#
_cell.length_a   1.000
_cell.length_b   1.000
_cell.length_c   1.000
_cell.angle_alpha   90.00
_cell.angle_beta   90.00
_cell.angle_gamma   90.00
#
_symmetry.space_group_name_H-M   'P 1'
#
loop_
_entity.id
_entity.type
_entity.pdbx_description
1 polymer ?
#
loop_
_entity_poly.entity_id
_entity_poly.type
_entity_poly.pdbx_seq_one_letter_code
_entity_poly.pdbx_strand_id
1 'polypeptide(L)'
;MKNVRLIRHGESAANAGQASQDHATIPLTPKGVEQAYLVAHSFNHAPALIVASPFSRAQATAMATLAAFPATPLETWPIHEFTYLEPAKCANTTVAQRRNWVEAYWAKLDTTFRDGAGAESFLDFILRAQSFLDQLAKHPAQDIAVFSHGQFINAVAWLIERKPEAIDGRAMADWREYEITNPVPNCCGYLLSRRPADDTWRICPQVGPDGSCSQLALSPFGK
;
A
#
# COMPACT_ATOMS: atom_id res chain seq x y z
N MET A 1 -17.99 14.82 0.00
CA MET A 1 -17.11 14.08 0.91
C MET A 1 -16.32 13.12 0.04
N LYS A 2 -15.00 13.07 0.17
CA LYS A 2 -14.15 12.13 -0.57
C LYS A 2 -13.97 10.86 0.26
N ASN A 3 -14.21 9.70 -0.37
CA ASN A 3 -14.02 8.39 0.21
C ASN A 3 -13.00 7.62 -0.63
N VAL A 4 -12.01 7.03 -0.01
CA VAL A 4 -10.98 6.27 -0.70
C VAL A 4 -10.81 4.93 -0.02
N ARG A 5 -10.95 3.85 -0.77
CA ARG A 5 -10.66 2.50 -0.29
C ARG A 5 -9.27 2.09 -0.76
N LEU A 6 -8.32 2.05 0.17
CA LEU A 6 -6.97 1.52 -0.09
C LEU A 6 -7.01 0.00 0.05
N ILE A 7 -6.52 -0.70 -0.97
CA ILE A 7 -6.60 -2.16 -1.06
C ILE A 7 -5.21 -2.70 -1.43
N ARG A 8 -4.66 -3.57 -0.60
CA ARG A 8 -3.46 -4.33 -0.96
C ARG A 8 -3.81 -5.35 -2.03
N HIS A 9 -2.92 -5.55 -3.01
CA HIS A 9 -3.08 -6.58 -4.04
C HIS A 9 -3.36 -7.98 -3.46
N GLY A 10 -3.98 -8.86 -4.23
CA GLY A 10 -4.18 -10.27 -3.92
C GLY A 10 -2.86 -11.02 -3.71
N GLU A 11 -2.92 -12.24 -3.15
CA GLU A 11 -1.73 -13.05 -2.93
C GLU A 11 -0.92 -13.20 -4.22
N SER A 12 0.37 -12.88 -4.15
CA SER A 12 1.31 -13.01 -5.26
C SER A 12 2.24 -14.20 -5.07
N ALA A 13 2.92 -14.61 -6.14
CA ALA A 13 3.91 -15.68 -6.09
C ALA A 13 4.99 -15.43 -5.01
N ALA A 14 5.42 -14.17 -4.82
CA ALA A 14 6.36 -13.83 -3.74
C ALA A 14 5.74 -13.95 -2.35
N ASN A 15 4.45 -13.64 -2.17
CA ASN A 15 3.75 -13.88 -0.89
C ASN A 15 3.64 -15.38 -0.58
N ALA A 16 3.55 -16.22 -1.60
CA ALA A 16 3.57 -17.68 -1.49
C ALA A 16 4.99 -18.26 -1.34
N GLY A 17 6.02 -17.42 -1.13
CA GLY A 17 7.40 -17.84 -0.87
C GLY A 17 8.24 -18.13 -2.11
N GLN A 18 7.74 -17.88 -3.32
CA GLN A 18 8.48 -18.10 -4.56
C GLN A 18 9.52 -17.00 -4.78
N ALA A 19 10.66 -17.36 -5.37
CA ALA A 19 11.63 -16.40 -5.87
C ALA A 19 11.08 -15.66 -7.08
N SER A 20 11.45 -14.39 -7.25
CA SER A 20 11.04 -13.56 -8.38
C SER A 20 12.24 -12.96 -9.10
N GLN A 21 12.17 -12.87 -10.43
CA GLN A 21 13.22 -12.23 -11.22
C GLN A 21 13.12 -10.72 -11.18
N ASP A 22 11.90 -10.21 -11.24
CA ASP A 22 11.61 -8.77 -11.23
C ASP A 22 10.43 -8.50 -10.30
N HIS A 23 10.65 -7.60 -9.34
CA HIS A 23 9.65 -7.24 -8.32
C HIS A 23 8.42 -6.52 -8.91
N ALA A 24 8.50 -5.92 -10.09
CA ALA A 24 7.40 -5.22 -10.74
C ALA A 24 6.43 -6.20 -11.44
N THR A 25 6.93 -7.34 -11.93
CA THR A 25 6.18 -8.28 -12.78
C THR A 25 5.72 -9.56 -12.07
N ILE A 26 5.79 -9.60 -10.73
CA ILE A 26 5.35 -10.75 -9.94
C ILE A 26 3.84 -11.00 -10.13
N PRO A 27 3.40 -12.17 -10.60
CA PRO A 27 2.00 -12.48 -10.83
C PRO A 27 1.24 -12.77 -9.53
N LEU A 28 -0.10 -12.70 -9.60
CA LEU A 28 -0.98 -13.27 -8.59
C LEU A 28 -0.93 -14.80 -8.63
N THR A 29 -1.15 -15.44 -7.46
CA THR A 29 -1.48 -16.87 -7.39
C THR A 29 -2.95 -17.09 -7.76
N PRO A 30 -3.38 -18.35 -8.03
CA PRO A 30 -4.81 -18.65 -8.18
C PRO A 30 -5.66 -18.13 -7.02
N LYS A 31 -5.17 -18.28 -5.78
CA LYS A 31 -5.81 -17.72 -4.59
C LYS A 31 -5.87 -16.19 -4.63
N GLY A 32 -4.82 -15.51 -5.12
CA GLY A 32 -4.81 -14.06 -5.28
C GLY A 32 -5.85 -13.58 -6.31
N VAL A 33 -6.10 -14.36 -7.36
CA VAL A 33 -7.15 -14.08 -8.34
C VAL A 33 -8.55 -14.22 -7.70
N GLU A 34 -8.79 -15.27 -6.90
CA GLU A 34 -10.04 -15.45 -6.15
C GLU A 34 -10.26 -14.30 -5.17
N GLN A 35 -9.22 -13.88 -4.44
CA GLN A 35 -9.26 -12.73 -3.54
C GLN A 35 -9.61 -11.43 -4.28
N ALA A 36 -9.04 -11.20 -5.46
CA ALA A 36 -9.36 -10.02 -6.29
C ALA A 36 -10.83 -10.02 -6.73
N TYR A 37 -11.37 -11.19 -7.08
CA TYR A 37 -12.79 -11.36 -7.40
C TYR A 37 -13.69 -11.02 -6.20
N LEU A 38 -13.38 -11.50 -5.00
CA LEU A 38 -14.12 -11.18 -3.79
C LEU A 38 -14.11 -9.68 -3.48
N VAL A 39 -12.96 -9.01 -3.67
CA VAL A 39 -12.87 -7.54 -3.55
C VAL A 39 -13.81 -6.85 -4.52
N ALA A 40 -13.84 -7.25 -5.79
CA ALA A 40 -14.72 -6.67 -6.80
C ALA A 40 -16.21 -6.77 -6.40
N HIS A 41 -16.61 -7.91 -5.82
CA HIS A 41 -17.98 -8.15 -5.36
C HIS A 41 -18.34 -7.47 -4.02
N SER A 42 -17.34 -6.96 -3.29
CA SER A 42 -17.57 -6.20 -2.05
C SER A 42 -17.94 -4.73 -2.27
N PHE A 43 -17.96 -4.26 -3.50
CA PHE A 43 -18.43 -2.92 -3.85
C PHE A 43 -19.93 -2.92 -4.07
N ASN A 44 -20.67 -2.14 -3.28
CA ASN A 44 -22.12 -2.00 -3.43
C ASN A 44 -22.52 -1.13 -4.63
N HIS A 45 -21.60 -0.33 -5.16
CA HIS A 45 -21.77 0.54 -6.33
C HIS A 45 -20.42 0.74 -7.03
N ALA A 46 -20.46 1.16 -8.28
CA ALA A 46 -19.25 1.44 -9.05
C ALA A 46 -18.44 2.57 -8.39
N PRO A 47 -17.14 2.40 -8.17
CA PRO A 47 -16.28 3.52 -7.80
C PRO A 47 -16.24 4.56 -8.93
N ALA A 48 -16.09 5.84 -8.59
CA ALA A 48 -15.98 6.90 -9.58
C ALA A 48 -14.61 6.89 -10.28
N LEU A 49 -13.61 6.25 -9.67
CA LEU A 49 -12.25 6.07 -10.20
C LEU A 49 -11.62 4.80 -9.60
N ILE A 50 -10.93 4.05 -10.44
CA ILE A 50 -10.00 3.01 -10.03
C ILE A 50 -8.59 3.54 -10.23
N VAL A 51 -7.74 3.45 -9.20
CA VAL A 51 -6.32 3.77 -9.26
C VAL A 51 -5.52 2.52 -8.96
N ALA A 52 -4.51 2.21 -9.77
CA ALA A 52 -3.66 1.05 -9.55
C ALA A 52 -2.17 1.42 -9.58
N SER A 53 -1.38 0.73 -8.76
CA SER A 53 0.07 0.70 -8.87
C SER A 53 0.51 0.18 -10.24
N PRO A 54 1.67 0.60 -10.78
CA PRO A 54 2.21 0.06 -12.02
C PRO A 54 2.63 -1.42 -11.92
N PHE A 55 2.74 -2.01 -10.72
CA PHE A 55 3.15 -3.40 -10.56
C PHE A 55 2.04 -4.39 -10.93
N SER A 56 2.41 -5.44 -11.67
CA SER A 56 1.48 -6.39 -12.30
C SER A 56 0.43 -6.98 -11.33
N ARG A 57 0.83 -7.33 -10.10
CA ARG A 57 -0.08 -7.91 -9.09
C ARG A 57 -1.17 -6.94 -8.63
N ALA A 58 -0.86 -5.63 -8.55
CA ALA A 58 -1.85 -4.62 -8.21
C ALA A 58 -2.77 -4.32 -9.41
N GLN A 59 -2.21 -4.25 -10.61
CA GLN A 59 -2.98 -4.15 -11.85
C GLN A 59 -3.96 -5.33 -12.00
N ALA A 60 -3.47 -6.56 -11.83
CA ALA A 60 -4.30 -7.75 -11.94
C ALA A 60 -5.44 -7.76 -10.90
N THR A 61 -5.17 -7.27 -9.67
CA THR A 61 -6.22 -7.14 -8.65
C THR A 61 -7.26 -6.08 -9.03
N ALA A 62 -6.82 -4.92 -9.55
CA ALA A 62 -7.71 -3.85 -10.00
C ALA A 62 -8.59 -4.27 -11.19
N MET A 63 -8.05 -5.09 -12.10
CA MET A 63 -8.76 -5.56 -13.29
C MET A 63 -10.01 -6.37 -12.95
N ALA A 64 -10.05 -7.09 -11.83
CA ALA A 64 -11.26 -7.78 -11.37
C ALA A 64 -12.39 -6.77 -11.05
N THR A 65 -12.06 -5.65 -10.40
CA THR A 65 -13.01 -4.57 -10.12
C THR A 65 -13.43 -3.84 -11.41
N LEU A 66 -12.48 -3.58 -12.32
CA LEU A 66 -12.81 -3.00 -13.63
C LEU A 66 -13.73 -3.90 -14.45
N ALA A 67 -13.54 -5.21 -14.40
CA ALA A 67 -14.44 -6.16 -15.09
C ALA A 67 -15.88 -6.14 -14.53
N ALA A 68 -16.03 -5.93 -13.22
CA ALA A 68 -17.33 -5.75 -12.58
C ALA A 68 -17.98 -4.38 -12.91
N PHE A 69 -17.16 -3.34 -13.12
CA PHE A 69 -17.58 -1.96 -13.38
C PHE A 69 -16.87 -1.38 -14.61
N PRO A 70 -17.16 -1.86 -15.82
CA PRO A 70 -16.37 -1.56 -17.03
C PRO A 70 -16.43 -0.09 -17.49
N ALA A 71 -17.39 0.68 -17.01
CA ALA A 71 -17.48 2.12 -17.29
C ALA A 71 -16.64 2.99 -16.35
N THR A 72 -16.04 2.42 -15.30
CA THR A 72 -15.21 3.16 -14.35
C THR A 72 -13.84 3.47 -14.97
N PRO A 73 -13.37 4.72 -14.96
CA PRO A 73 -12.02 5.06 -15.42
C PRO A 73 -10.95 4.38 -14.54
N LEU A 74 -9.87 3.91 -15.19
CA LEU A 74 -8.70 3.33 -14.55
C LEU A 74 -7.48 4.21 -14.81
N GLU A 75 -6.80 4.60 -13.75
CA GLU A 75 -5.55 5.34 -13.80
C GLU A 75 -4.41 4.57 -13.14
N THR A 76 -3.19 4.71 -13.65
CA THR A 76 -1.99 4.15 -13.04
C THR A 76 -1.20 5.27 -12.37
N TRP A 77 -1.01 5.16 -11.05
CA TRP A 77 -0.26 6.14 -10.26
C TRP A 77 1.01 5.50 -9.67
N PRO A 78 2.03 6.30 -9.29
CA PRO A 78 3.29 5.81 -8.73
C PRO A 78 3.14 5.37 -7.26
N ILE A 79 2.23 4.45 -6.99
CA ILE A 79 1.88 3.91 -5.68
C ILE A 79 2.38 2.47 -5.50
N HIS A 80 3.54 2.18 -6.09
CA HIS A 80 4.22 0.88 -6.01
C HIS A 80 4.81 0.62 -4.62
N GLU A 81 5.17 -0.64 -4.37
CA GLU A 81 5.78 -1.07 -3.11
C GLU A 81 7.13 -0.39 -2.89
N PHE A 82 7.52 -0.22 -1.63
CA PHE A 82 8.80 0.36 -1.26
C PHE A 82 9.96 -0.52 -1.75
N THR A 83 10.72 -0.02 -2.71
CA THR A 83 11.85 -0.72 -3.32
C THR A 83 13.16 -0.29 -2.64
N TYR A 84 13.29 -0.53 -1.34
CA TYR A 84 14.46 -0.08 -0.56
C TYR A 84 15.73 -0.92 -0.77
N LEU A 85 15.62 -2.18 -1.21
CA LEU A 85 16.76 -2.99 -1.61
C LEU A 85 16.97 -2.88 -3.12
N GLU A 86 18.23 -2.95 -3.54
CA GLU A 86 18.57 -2.96 -4.96
C GLU A 86 17.86 -4.09 -5.73
N PRO A 87 17.07 -3.79 -6.78
CA PRO A 87 16.32 -4.79 -7.52
C PRO A 87 17.18 -5.93 -8.09
N ALA A 88 18.34 -5.60 -8.66
CA ALA A 88 19.25 -6.59 -9.24
C ALA A 88 19.76 -7.59 -8.18
N LYS A 89 20.08 -7.12 -6.98
CA LYS A 89 20.47 -7.94 -5.84
C LYS A 89 19.34 -8.87 -5.36
N CYS A 90 18.09 -8.42 -5.50
CA CYS A 90 16.91 -9.17 -5.09
C CYS A 90 16.44 -10.19 -6.13
N ALA A 91 16.93 -10.14 -7.37
CA ALA A 91 16.54 -11.04 -8.43
C ALA A 91 16.85 -12.52 -8.06
N ASN A 92 15.90 -13.42 -8.36
CA ASN A 92 15.98 -14.85 -8.07
C ASN A 92 16.16 -15.21 -6.59
N THR A 93 15.79 -14.32 -5.66
CA THR A 93 15.83 -14.57 -4.22
C THR A 93 14.43 -14.60 -3.62
N THR A 94 14.29 -15.33 -2.51
CA THR A 94 13.08 -15.34 -1.68
C THR A 94 13.15 -14.25 -0.60
N VAL A 95 12.02 -13.95 0.03
CA VAL A 95 11.96 -13.03 1.18
C VAL A 95 12.89 -13.49 2.32
N ALA A 96 12.93 -14.80 2.60
CA ALA A 96 13.80 -15.37 3.64
C ALA A 96 15.29 -15.13 3.37
N GLN A 97 15.72 -15.27 2.13
CA GLN A 97 17.12 -15.06 1.73
C GLN A 97 17.56 -13.58 1.85
N ARG A 98 16.61 -12.64 1.79
CA ARG A 98 16.89 -11.20 1.90
C ARG A 98 16.98 -10.70 3.35
N ARG A 99 16.67 -11.53 4.35
CA ARG A 99 16.52 -11.12 5.75
C ARG A 99 17.69 -10.28 6.25
N ASN A 100 18.91 -10.73 6.06
CA ASN A 100 20.10 -10.01 6.54
C ASN A 100 20.28 -8.64 5.85
N TRP A 101 19.91 -8.53 4.57
CA TRP A 101 19.96 -7.25 3.85
C TRP A 101 18.90 -6.28 4.36
N VAL A 102 17.71 -6.81 4.65
CA VAL A 102 16.61 -6.04 5.26
C VAL A 102 17.03 -5.49 6.62
N GLU A 103 17.56 -6.35 7.50
CA GLU A 103 18.05 -5.96 8.82
C GLU A 103 19.17 -4.90 8.73
N ALA A 104 20.13 -5.09 7.83
CA ALA A 104 21.23 -4.14 7.61
C ALA A 104 20.76 -2.79 7.05
N TYR A 105 19.71 -2.78 6.20
CA TYR A 105 19.12 -1.54 5.70
C TYR A 105 18.48 -0.73 6.83
N TRP A 106 17.60 -1.37 7.61
CA TRP A 106 16.86 -0.68 8.68
C TRP A 106 17.74 -0.24 9.83
N ALA A 107 18.83 -0.97 10.13
CA ALA A 107 19.78 -0.60 11.18
C ALA A 107 20.53 0.71 10.91
N LYS A 108 20.59 1.19 9.65
CA LYS A 108 21.26 2.45 9.29
C LYS A 108 20.54 3.68 9.82
N LEU A 109 19.21 3.65 9.88
CA LEU A 109 18.35 4.80 10.20
C LEU A 109 18.68 6.06 9.38
N ASP A 110 19.20 5.86 8.18
CA ASP A 110 19.54 6.91 7.22
C ASP A 110 18.43 7.01 6.18
N THR A 111 17.61 8.06 6.28
CA THR A 111 16.45 8.28 5.43
C THR A 111 16.79 8.54 3.96
N THR A 112 18.02 8.94 3.68
CA THR A 112 18.52 9.26 2.32
C THR A 112 19.28 8.11 1.68
N PHE A 113 19.60 7.05 2.46
CA PHE A 113 20.34 5.91 1.98
C PHE A 113 19.60 5.15 0.88
N ARG A 114 20.31 4.82 -0.20
CA ARG A 114 19.87 3.94 -1.28
C ARG A 114 20.78 2.72 -1.35
N ASP A 115 20.21 1.51 -1.33
CA ASP A 115 20.98 0.24 -1.29
C ASP A 115 21.72 -0.05 -2.61
N GLY A 116 21.38 0.64 -3.70
CA GLY A 116 22.01 0.50 -5.00
C GLY A 116 21.16 1.07 -6.13
N ALA A 117 21.50 0.70 -7.36
CA ALA A 117 20.83 1.20 -8.55
C ALA A 117 19.36 0.74 -8.59
N GLY A 118 18.44 1.69 -8.79
CA GLY A 118 17.00 1.43 -8.80
C GLY A 118 16.35 1.27 -7.42
N ALA A 119 17.14 1.34 -6.32
CA ALA A 119 16.60 1.39 -4.98
C ALA A 119 16.06 2.80 -4.65
N GLU A 120 14.96 2.84 -3.92
CA GLU A 120 14.33 4.06 -3.41
C GLU A 120 14.85 4.33 -1.98
N SER A 121 15.12 5.59 -1.62
CA SER A 121 15.40 5.95 -0.23
C SER A 121 14.10 6.00 0.58
N PHE A 122 14.20 5.89 1.91
CA PHE A 122 13.04 6.05 2.78
C PHE A 122 12.38 7.42 2.62
N LEU A 123 13.19 8.48 2.48
CA LEU A 123 12.70 9.83 2.26
C LEU A 123 11.87 9.94 0.97
N ASP A 124 12.38 9.41 -0.17
CA ASP A 124 11.64 9.44 -1.44
C ASP A 124 10.33 8.67 -1.34
N PHE A 125 10.34 7.52 -0.66
CA PHE A 125 9.16 6.69 -0.44
C PHE A 125 8.07 7.45 0.34
N ILE A 126 8.43 8.12 1.44
CA ILE A 126 7.47 8.89 2.24
C ILE A 126 6.98 10.13 1.48
N LEU A 127 7.87 10.84 0.76
CA LEU A 127 7.47 11.97 -0.10
C LEU A 127 6.50 11.53 -1.20
N ARG A 128 6.66 10.33 -1.74
CA ARG A 128 5.73 9.74 -2.72
C ARG A 128 4.36 9.44 -2.09
N ALA A 129 4.32 8.95 -0.85
CA ALA A 129 3.08 8.75 -0.12
C ALA A 129 2.38 10.08 0.23
N GLN A 130 3.12 11.14 0.57
CA GLN A 130 2.57 12.50 0.75
C GLN A 130 2.00 13.04 -0.57
N SER A 131 2.74 12.93 -1.66
CA SER A 131 2.30 13.36 -3.00
C SER A 131 1.02 12.64 -3.43
N PHE A 132 0.87 11.35 -3.09
CA PHE A 132 -0.36 10.59 -3.33
C PHE A 132 -1.55 11.18 -2.56
N LEU A 133 -1.40 11.52 -1.28
CA LEU A 133 -2.46 12.16 -0.49
C LEU A 133 -2.87 13.52 -1.08
N ASP A 134 -1.91 14.32 -1.56
CA ASP A 134 -2.15 15.60 -2.21
C ASP A 134 -2.88 15.43 -3.54
N GLN A 135 -2.49 14.43 -4.33
CA GLN A 135 -3.14 14.11 -5.61
C GLN A 135 -4.58 13.65 -5.38
N LEU A 136 -4.82 12.77 -4.40
CA LEU A 136 -6.17 12.37 -4.00
C LEU A 136 -7.01 13.58 -3.56
N ALA A 137 -6.45 14.48 -2.75
CA ALA A 137 -7.17 15.65 -2.26
C ALA A 137 -7.68 16.54 -3.40
N LYS A 138 -6.86 16.72 -4.44
CA LYS A 138 -7.14 17.56 -5.61
C LYS A 138 -7.98 16.88 -6.69
N HIS A 139 -8.02 15.56 -6.73
CA HIS A 139 -8.73 14.80 -7.77
C HIS A 139 -10.26 15.05 -7.69
N PRO A 140 -10.99 15.22 -8.81
CA PRO A 140 -12.43 15.49 -8.80
C PRO A 140 -13.28 14.31 -8.33
N ALA A 141 -12.87 13.07 -8.57
CA ALA A 141 -13.62 11.87 -8.14
C ALA A 141 -13.79 11.85 -6.62
N GLN A 142 -14.96 11.42 -6.16
CA GLN A 142 -15.31 11.39 -4.74
C GLN A 142 -15.17 9.98 -4.12
N ASP A 143 -15.51 8.93 -4.87
CA ASP A 143 -15.40 7.54 -4.43
C ASP A 143 -14.30 6.85 -5.26
N ILE A 144 -13.17 6.53 -4.63
CA ILE A 144 -11.97 6.05 -5.31
C ILE A 144 -11.57 4.69 -4.73
N ALA A 145 -11.39 3.70 -5.61
CA ALA A 145 -10.78 2.42 -5.27
C ALA A 145 -9.29 2.46 -5.66
N VAL A 146 -8.41 2.20 -4.71
CA VAL A 146 -6.95 2.27 -4.90
C VAL A 146 -6.33 0.91 -4.63
N PHE A 147 -5.65 0.34 -5.62
CA PHE A 147 -4.98 -0.96 -5.55
C PHE A 147 -3.46 -0.77 -5.47
N SER A 148 -2.89 -1.11 -4.32
CA SER A 148 -1.50 -0.85 -3.99
C SER A 148 -0.86 -1.99 -3.18
N HIS A 149 0.07 -1.70 -2.31
CA HIS A 149 0.95 -2.64 -1.62
C HIS A 149 0.97 -2.38 -0.12
N GLY A 150 1.41 -3.37 0.66
CA GLY A 150 1.34 -3.31 2.12
C GLY A 150 2.12 -2.14 2.71
N GLN A 151 3.38 -1.96 2.35
CA GLN A 151 4.19 -0.88 2.91
C GLN A 151 3.73 0.50 2.45
N PHE A 152 3.31 0.64 1.17
CA PHE A 152 2.79 1.91 0.68
C PHE A 152 1.50 2.33 1.41
N ILE A 153 0.58 1.40 1.59
CA ILE A 153 -0.67 1.63 2.33
C ILE A 153 -0.37 2.00 3.79
N ASN A 154 0.59 1.31 4.41
CA ASN A 154 1.01 1.65 5.77
C ASN A 154 1.73 3.00 5.86
N ALA A 155 2.47 3.42 4.84
CA ALA A 155 3.06 4.77 4.82
C ALA A 155 1.98 5.86 4.79
N VAL A 156 0.92 5.65 3.99
CA VAL A 156 -0.24 6.55 3.95
C VAL A 156 -0.95 6.59 5.30
N ALA A 157 -1.20 5.43 5.91
CA ALA A 157 -1.85 5.33 7.22
C ALA A 157 -1.03 6.02 8.31
N TRP A 158 0.26 5.74 8.38
CA TRP A 158 1.19 6.33 9.32
C TRP A 158 1.27 7.87 9.21
N LEU A 159 1.34 8.40 7.98
CA LEU A 159 1.33 9.85 7.75
C LEU A 159 0.06 10.53 8.29
N ILE A 160 -1.10 9.89 8.14
CA ILE A 160 -2.38 10.42 8.62
C ILE A 160 -2.46 10.36 10.15
N GLU A 161 -2.01 9.27 10.76
CA GLU A 161 -2.14 9.02 12.20
C GLU A 161 -1.04 9.70 13.02
N ARG A 162 0.23 9.60 12.57
CA ARG A 162 1.38 10.10 13.33
C ARG A 162 1.73 11.55 13.04
N LYS A 163 1.45 12.03 11.81
CA LYS A 163 1.72 13.40 11.36
C LYS A 163 3.13 13.86 11.71
N PRO A 164 4.18 13.14 11.27
CA PRO A 164 5.56 13.44 11.65
C PRO A 164 5.93 14.87 11.23
N GLU A 165 6.58 15.62 12.13
CA GLU A 165 7.06 16.96 11.84
C GLU A 165 8.26 16.97 10.89
N ALA A 166 9.10 15.93 10.96
CA ALA A 166 10.27 15.73 10.11
C ALA A 166 10.42 14.25 9.75
N ILE A 167 10.99 13.98 8.57
CA ILE A 167 11.31 12.61 8.10
C ILE A 167 12.79 12.38 8.34
N ASP A 168 13.13 12.12 9.59
CA ASP A 168 14.48 11.81 10.07
C ASP A 168 14.64 10.32 10.47
N GLY A 169 15.78 9.95 11.05
CA GLY A 169 16.05 8.58 11.50
C GLY A 169 15.07 8.09 12.58
N ARG A 170 14.52 8.98 13.40
CA ARG A 170 13.50 8.61 14.42
C ARG A 170 12.16 8.30 13.74
N ALA A 171 11.76 9.13 12.79
CA ALA A 171 10.57 8.88 11.98
C ALA A 171 10.69 7.57 11.19
N MET A 172 11.88 7.26 10.67
CA MET A 172 12.15 5.98 9.98
C MET A 172 12.02 4.78 10.93
N ALA A 173 12.51 4.89 12.16
CA ALA A 173 12.36 3.84 13.18
C ALA A 173 10.90 3.66 13.61
N ASP A 174 10.17 4.76 13.88
CA ASP A 174 8.75 4.73 14.24
C ASP A 174 7.89 4.12 13.12
N TRP A 175 8.15 4.50 11.85
CA TRP A 175 7.46 3.89 10.71
C TRP A 175 7.74 2.39 10.60
N ARG A 176 8.99 1.96 10.83
CA ARG A 176 9.35 0.54 10.78
C ARG A 176 8.61 -0.26 11.85
N GLU A 177 8.51 0.25 13.07
CA GLU A 177 7.72 -0.36 14.15
C GLU A 177 6.23 -0.39 13.78
N TYR A 178 5.70 0.71 13.27
CA TYR A 178 4.32 0.80 12.81
C TYR A 178 4.00 -0.24 11.74
N GLU A 179 4.85 -0.40 10.72
CA GLU A 179 4.66 -1.34 9.62
C GLU A 179 4.68 -2.80 10.10
N ILE A 180 5.57 -3.14 11.02
CA ILE A 180 5.67 -4.49 11.60
C ILE A 180 4.44 -4.82 12.46
N THR A 181 3.95 -3.85 13.23
CA THR A 181 2.82 -4.04 14.15
C THR A 181 1.46 -3.95 13.47
N ASN A 182 1.38 -3.36 12.28
CA ASN A 182 0.14 -3.20 11.51
C ASN A 182 0.24 -3.88 10.12
N PRO A 183 0.44 -5.20 10.04
CA PRO A 183 0.53 -5.86 8.75
C PRO A 183 -0.80 -5.74 8.00
N VAL A 184 -0.75 -5.31 6.75
CA VAL A 184 -1.92 -5.27 5.85
C VAL A 184 -2.04 -6.61 5.13
N PRO A 185 -3.04 -7.48 5.39
CA PRO A 185 -3.23 -8.73 4.65
C PRO A 185 -3.57 -8.48 3.17
N ASN A 186 -3.39 -9.49 2.32
CA ASN A 186 -3.78 -9.41 0.90
C ASN A 186 -5.28 -9.10 0.77
N CYS A 187 -5.62 -8.22 -0.15
CA CYS A 187 -6.98 -7.74 -0.40
C CYS A 187 -7.65 -7.03 0.78
N CYS A 188 -6.89 -6.71 1.83
CA CYS A 188 -7.31 -5.83 2.92
C CYS A 188 -6.69 -4.44 2.77
N GLY A 189 -7.15 -3.49 3.59
CA GLY A 189 -6.62 -2.13 3.57
C GLY A 189 -7.39 -1.18 4.46
N TYR A 190 -7.41 0.11 4.13
CA TYR A 190 -8.03 1.15 4.93
C TYR A 190 -9.08 1.92 4.14
N LEU A 191 -10.06 2.46 4.85
CA LEU A 191 -10.96 3.49 4.34
C LEU A 191 -10.44 4.85 4.76
N LEU A 192 -10.18 5.73 3.79
CA LEU A 192 -9.87 7.12 4.04
C LEU A 192 -11.09 7.97 3.73
N SER A 193 -11.30 9.02 4.51
CA SER A 193 -12.31 10.03 4.22
C SER A 193 -11.76 11.44 4.42
N ARG A 194 -12.22 12.38 3.58
CA ARG A 194 -11.90 13.80 3.69
C ARG A 194 -13.14 14.63 3.40
N ARG A 195 -13.51 15.51 4.34
CA ARG A 195 -14.59 16.47 4.14
C ARG A 195 -14.05 17.73 3.47
N PRO A 196 -14.83 18.40 2.60
CA PRO A 196 -14.40 19.66 1.99
C PRO A 196 -14.02 20.76 3.00
N ALA A 197 -14.71 20.78 4.16
CA ALA A 197 -14.46 21.75 5.21
C ALA A 197 -13.25 21.40 6.12
N ASP A 198 -12.86 20.13 6.13
CA ASP A 198 -11.74 19.62 6.94
C ASP A 198 -10.54 19.43 6.00
N ASP A 199 -9.47 20.17 6.17
CA ASP A 199 -8.26 19.98 5.35
C ASP A 199 -7.44 18.75 5.79
N THR A 200 -8.07 17.80 6.49
CA THR A 200 -7.43 16.61 7.07
C THR A 200 -8.07 15.33 6.57
N TRP A 201 -7.21 14.32 6.34
CA TRP A 201 -7.65 12.95 6.11
C TRP A 201 -8.01 12.27 7.43
N ARG A 202 -9.06 11.47 7.40
CA ARG A 202 -9.43 10.52 8.46
C ARG A 202 -9.22 9.11 7.93
N ILE A 203 -8.77 8.22 8.78
CA ILE A 203 -8.57 6.82 8.48
C ILE A 203 -9.50 5.98 9.34
N CYS A 204 -10.09 4.95 8.74
CA CYS A 204 -10.85 3.94 9.46
C CYS A 204 -10.05 2.63 9.52
N PRO A 205 -10.34 1.77 10.53
CA PRO A 205 -9.71 0.46 10.65
C PRO A 205 -9.77 -0.35 9.34
N GLN A 206 -8.85 -1.26 9.21
CA GLN A 206 -8.68 -2.15 8.07
C GLN A 206 -9.95 -2.92 7.72
N VAL A 207 -10.33 -2.91 6.44
CA VAL A 207 -11.52 -3.60 5.92
C VAL A 207 -11.08 -4.83 5.15
N GLY A 208 -11.61 -6.00 5.52
CA GLY A 208 -11.42 -7.25 4.79
C GLY A 208 -12.24 -7.30 3.50
N PRO A 209 -11.98 -8.28 2.60
CA PRO A 209 -12.70 -8.44 1.34
C PRO A 209 -14.20 -8.74 1.52
N ASP A 210 -14.59 -9.23 2.68
CA ASP A 210 -15.99 -9.46 3.10
C ASP A 210 -16.64 -8.24 3.76
N GLY A 211 -15.96 -7.09 3.80
CA GLY A 211 -16.43 -5.89 4.48
C GLY A 211 -16.27 -5.92 6.01
N SER A 212 -15.76 -7.02 6.60
CA SER A 212 -15.47 -7.10 8.02
C SER A 212 -14.31 -6.19 8.38
N CYS A 213 -14.50 -5.34 9.41
CA CYS A 213 -13.39 -4.66 10.06
C CYS A 213 -12.68 -5.65 10.98
N SER A 214 -11.46 -6.03 10.65
CA SER A 214 -10.59 -6.62 11.66
C SER A 214 -10.38 -5.55 12.74
N GLN A 215 -10.94 -5.77 13.93
CA GLN A 215 -10.63 -4.97 15.11
C GLN A 215 -9.16 -5.24 15.48
N LEU A 216 -8.24 -4.53 14.83
CA LEU A 216 -6.96 -4.25 15.45
C LEU A 216 -7.29 -3.36 16.64
N ALA A 217 -7.08 -3.89 17.84
CA ALA A 217 -7.31 -3.20 19.07
C ALA A 217 -6.62 -1.83 19.02
N LEU A 218 -7.42 -0.78 18.89
CA LEU A 218 -7.00 0.54 19.31
C LEU A 218 -6.66 0.39 20.79
N SER A 219 -5.37 0.30 21.09
CA SER A 219 -4.90 0.41 22.47
C SER A 219 -5.47 1.71 22.99
N PRO A 220 -6.30 1.70 24.04
CA PRO A 220 -6.77 2.95 24.61
C PRO A 220 -5.52 3.65 25.16
N PHE A 221 -5.22 4.83 24.66
CA PHE A 221 -4.25 5.71 25.30
C PHE A 221 -4.71 5.91 26.74
N GLY A 222 -4.14 5.10 27.64
CA GLY A 222 -4.27 5.22 29.07
C GLY A 222 -3.40 6.37 29.54
N LYS A 223 -4.06 7.31 30.16
CA LYS A 223 -3.66 8.29 31.18
C LYS A 223 -2.23 8.82 31.15
#